data_7e7569b26ddae1837ae09cc66e062b6f
#
_entry.id   7e7569b26ddae1837ae09cc66e062b6f
#
_cell.length_a   1.000
_cell.length_b   1.000
_cell.length_c   1.000
_cell.angle_alpha   90.00
_cell.angle_beta   90.00
_cell.angle_gamma   90.00
#
_symmetry.space_group_name_H-M   'P 1'
#
loop_
_entity.id
_entity.type
_entity.pdbx_description
1 polymer ?
#
loop_
_entity_poly.entity_id
_entity_poly.type
_entity_poly.pdbx_seq_one_letter_code
_entity_poly.pdbx_strand_id
1 'polypeptide(L)'
;MKLNTLFALAAVTGATMACASGSGTMSSQSASPTSASSATGEWVNLIDPKLTAWRGYKEQTVPAGWQVINGDLNKKVSVNDLITKNEYGDFELEWEWKLPPGGNAGVFYRGDESADKIYWTAPEYQLLDDAGHEDGKSRLTSAGSDYALYPSPAGHVKRAGEWNSSRIVARGPHIEHWLNGAKVVEYEQGSPDWAAKKKASKFNDYPKYGTLSRGVIGIQGDHEGELSIRRMRIRTLP
;
A
#
# COMPACT_ATOMS: atom_id res chain seq x y z
N MET A 1 32.82 -48.24 24.42
CA MET A 1 32.95 -48.32 25.87
C MET A 1 31.70 -47.58 26.39
N LYS A 2 30.61 -48.24 26.69
CA LYS A 2 30.14 -48.90 27.94
C LYS A 2 30.44 -48.00 29.14
N LEU A 3 29.59 -47.52 29.99
CA LEU A 3 28.49 -48.13 30.78
C LEU A 3 28.06 -47.03 31.76
N ASN A 4 26.95 -46.87 32.20
CA ASN A 4 25.83 -47.36 33.04
C ASN A 4 25.33 -46.23 33.95
N THR A 5 24.07 -46.02 33.89
CA THR A 5 22.97 -46.30 34.84
C THR A 5 23.24 -46.04 36.35
N LEU A 6 22.40 -45.21 36.99
CA LEU A 6 21.71 -45.68 38.23
C LEU A 6 20.45 -44.82 38.54
N PHE A 7 19.36 -45.51 38.83
CA PHE A 7 18.08 -45.12 39.41
C PHE A 7 18.23 -44.77 40.89
N ALA A 8 17.44 -43.86 41.39
CA ALA A 8 17.03 -43.86 42.80
C ALA A 8 15.58 -43.35 42.89
N LEU A 9 14.72 -44.28 43.29
CA LEU A 9 13.33 -44.15 43.65
C LEU A 9 13.25 -43.95 45.18
N ALA A 10 12.48 -43.02 45.68
CA ALA A 10 12.08 -43.00 47.09
C ALA A 10 10.67 -42.42 47.20
N ALA A 11 9.89 -43.16 47.93
CA ALA A 11 8.42 -43.13 48.06
C ALA A 11 7.93 -42.31 49.26
N VAL A 12 6.76 -41.73 49.11
CA VAL A 12 5.57 -41.70 49.97
C VAL A 12 5.69 -41.28 51.43
N THR A 13 4.99 -40.25 51.82
CA THR A 13 4.02 -40.34 52.95
C THR A 13 2.93 -39.28 52.80
N GLY A 14 1.71 -39.72 52.92
CA GLY A 14 0.48 -38.90 52.90
C GLY A 14 0.20 -38.25 54.25
N ALA A 15 -0.57 -37.19 54.21
CA ALA A 15 -1.38 -36.72 55.34
C ALA A 15 -2.66 -36.10 54.83
N THR A 16 -3.75 -36.73 55.18
CA THR A 16 -5.13 -36.26 55.04
C THR A 16 -5.46 -35.29 56.16
N MET A 17 -6.08 -34.14 55.85
CA MET A 17 -7.04 -33.50 56.77
C MET A 17 -7.97 -32.53 56.03
N ALA A 18 -9.14 -32.84 56.02
CA ALA A 18 -10.49 -32.32 56.25
C ALA A 18 -10.81 -30.85 55.90
N CYS A 19 -11.85 -30.78 55.11
CA CYS A 19 -12.97 -29.84 54.94
C CYS A 19 -12.98 -28.50 55.70
N ALA A 20 -13.12 -27.42 54.93
CA ALA A 20 -14.03 -26.32 55.27
C ALA A 20 -14.61 -25.72 53.96
N SER A 21 -15.92 -25.86 53.84
CA SER A 21 -16.78 -25.30 52.82
C SER A 21 -16.88 -23.78 53.00
N GLY A 22 -16.40 -23.01 52.03
CA GLY A 22 -16.63 -21.59 51.90
C GLY A 22 -17.12 -21.29 50.48
N SER A 23 -18.45 -21.15 50.34
CA SER A 23 -19.08 -20.70 49.09
C SER A 23 -18.77 -19.24 48.84
N GLY A 24 -17.74 -18.98 48.09
CA GLY A 24 -17.46 -17.66 47.52
C GLY A 24 -17.70 -17.71 46.03
N THR A 25 -18.85 -17.20 45.60
CA THR A 25 -19.16 -16.95 44.19
C THR A 25 -18.18 -15.87 43.66
N MET A 26 -17.09 -16.30 43.08
CA MET A 26 -16.26 -15.41 42.24
C MET A 26 -16.95 -15.23 40.92
N SER A 27 -17.61 -14.06 40.78
CA SER A 27 -18.04 -13.53 39.50
C SER A 27 -16.80 -13.30 38.63
N SER A 28 -16.54 -14.16 37.68
CA SER A 28 -15.58 -13.95 36.64
C SER A 28 -16.12 -12.87 35.70
N GLN A 29 -15.77 -11.62 35.94
CA GLN A 29 -15.88 -10.61 34.92
C GLN A 29 -14.90 -10.96 33.83
N SER A 30 -15.39 -11.55 32.75
CA SER A 30 -14.66 -11.63 31.48
C SER A 30 -14.55 -10.18 30.98
N ALA A 31 -13.37 -9.60 31.10
CA ALA A 31 -13.04 -8.38 30.39
C ALA A 31 -13.07 -8.71 28.89
N SER A 32 -14.17 -8.35 28.23
CA SER A 32 -14.22 -8.31 26.78
C SER A 32 -13.12 -7.35 26.31
N PRO A 33 -12.28 -7.73 25.32
CA PRO A 33 -11.36 -6.77 24.74
C PRO A 33 -12.21 -5.68 24.12
N THR A 34 -12.12 -4.48 24.66
CA THR A 34 -12.62 -3.26 24.02
C THR A 34 -11.83 -3.11 22.73
N SER A 35 -12.39 -3.59 21.62
CA SER A 35 -11.89 -3.24 20.31
C SER A 35 -12.04 -1.72 20.20
N ALA A 36 -10.95 -1.00 20.31
CA ALA A 36 -10.90 0.41 19.98
C ALA A 36 -11.39 0.51 18.53
N SER A 37 -12.65 0.91 18.35
CA SER A 37 -13.19 1.33 17.07
C SER A 37 -12.45 2.61 16.72
N SER A 38 -11.33 2.48 16.00
CA SER A 38 -10.66 3.61 15.38
C SER A 38 -11.64 4.18 14.36
N ALA A 39 -12.18 5.37 14.61
CA ALA A 39 -13.07 6.05 13.69
C ALA A 39 -12.29 6.32 12.38
N THR A 40 -12.52 5.50 11.36
CA THR A 40 -12.02 5.77 10.00
C THR A 40 -12.85 6.89 9.40
N GLY A 41 -12.19 7.80 8.67
CA GLY A 41 -12.87 8.84 7.91
C GLY A 41 -13.84 8.26 6.88
N GLU A 42 -14.78 9.08 6.43
CA GLU A 42 -15.66 8.71 5.32
C GLU A 42 -14.88 8.59 4.00
N TRP A 43 -15.38 7.73 3.11
CA TRP A 43 -14.82 7.58 1.78
C TRP A 43 -15.15 8.80 0.91
N VAL A 44 -14.13 9.42 0.33
CA VAL A 44 -14.24 10.52 -0.62
C VAL A 44 -13.89 10.01 -2.02
N ASN A 45 -14.80 10.17 -2.97
CA ASN A 45 -14.52 9.87 -4.38
C ASN A 45 -13.59 10.94 -4.95
N LEU A 46 -12.54 10.48 -5.63
CA LEU A 46 -11.56 11.37 -6.26
C LEU A 46 -11.84 11.61 -7.74
N ILE A 47 -12.72 10.82 -8.38
CA ILE A 47 -13.10 11.01 -9.79
C ILE A 47 -14.50 11.59 -9.84
N ASP A 48 -14.62 12.82 -10.30
CA ASP A 48 -15.84 13.49 -10.66
C ASP A 48 -15.70 14.06 -12.09
N PRO A 49 -16.80 14.43 -12.79
CA PRO A 49 -16.74 14.88 -14.18
C PRO A 49 -15.83 16.08 -14.46
N LYS A 50 -15.51 16.88 -13.44
CA LYS A 50 -14.65 18.07 -13.55
C LYS A 50 -13.25 17.86 -12.97
N LEU A 51 -12.98 16.67 -12.42
CA LEU A 51 -11.74 16.36 -11.72
C LEU A 51 -11.37 17.38 -10.63
N THR A 52 -12.37 17.76 -9.83
CA THR A 52 -12.24 18.88 -8.87
C THR A 52 -11.19 18.62 -7.79
N ALA A 53 -10.89 17.35 -7.49
CA ALA A 53 -9.84 16.95 -6.56
C ALA A 53 -8.42 17.07 -7.14
N TRP A 54 -8.26 17.28 -8.45
CA TRP A 54 -7.01 17.12 -9.17
C TRP A 54 -6.51 18.41 -9.80
N ARG A 55 -5.21 18.44 -10.08
CA ARG A 55 -4.48 19.36 -10.95
C ARG A 55 -3.25 18.68 -11.55
N GLY A 56 -2.62 19.28 -12.53
CA GLY A 56 -1.34 18.79 -13.05
C GLY A 56 -0.20 19.01 -12.05
N TYR A 57 0.83 18.17 -12.14
CA TYR A 57 2.07 18.35 -11.38
C TYR A 57 2.74 19.68 -11.81
N LYS A 58 3.00 20.56 -10.82
CA LYS A 58 3.47 21.95 -11.05
C LYS A 58 2.55 22.82 -11.93
N GLU A 59 1.28 22.45 -12.05
CA GLU A 59 0.25 23.20 -12.77
C GLU A 59 -0.93 23.54 -11.85
N GLN A 60 -1.71 24.56 -12.24
CA GLN A 60 -2.89 24.96 -11.47
C GLN A 60 -4.18 24.28 -11.95
N THR A 61 -4.17 23.73 -13.16
CA THR A 61 -5.32 23.10 -13.81
C THR A 61 -5.03 21.65 -14.17
N VAL A 62 -6.08 20.91 -14.47
CA VAL A 62 -5.95 19.54 -15.00
C VAL A 62 -5.43 19.62 -16.44
N PRO A 63 -4.35 18.88 -16.81
CA PRO A 63 -3.86 18.83 -18.18
C PRO A 63 -4.91 18.26 -19.14
N ALA A 64 -5.03 18.81 -20.33
CA ALA A 64 -6.11 18.49 -21.29
C ALA A 64 -6.13 17.03 -21.77
N GLY A 65 -5.04 16.30 -21.63
CA GLY A 65 -4.97 14.86 -21.97
C GLY A 65 -5.70 13.94 -20.99
N TRP A 66 -6.06 14.44 -19.81
CA TRP A 66 -6.87 13.73 -18.82
C TRP A 66 -8.35 14.06 -19.00
N GLN A 67 -9.16 13.04 -19.14
CA GLN A 67 -10.60 13.20 -19.38
C GLN A 67 -11.43 12.17 -18.60
N VAL A 68 -12.61 12.57 -18.14
CA VAL A 68 -13.60 11.63 -17.59
C VAL A 68 -14.58 11.24 -18.68
N ILE A 69 -14.61 9.97 -19.04
CA ILE A 69 -15.46 9.38 -20.07
C ILE A 69 -16.29 8.27 -19.43
N ASN A 70 -17.60 8.38 -19.45
CA ASN A 70 -18.53 7.42 -18.83
C ASN A 70 -18.25 7.15 -17.33
N GLY A 71 -17.71 8.15 -16.61
CA GLY A 71 -17.37 8.03 -15.19
C GLY A 71 -15.96 7.51 -14.90
N ASP A 72 -15.22 7.06 -15.91
CA ASP A 72 -13.84 6.60 -15.81
C ASP A 72 -12.87 7.73 -16.16
N LEU A 73 -11.81 7.90 -15.38
CA LEU A 73 -10.68 8.78 -15.70
C LEU A 73 -9.79 8.10 -16.74
N ASN A 74 -9.49 8.80 -17.81
CA ASN A 74 -8.74 8.27 -18.95
C ASN A 74 -7.65 9.22 -19.40
N LYS A 75 -6.52 8.66 -19.85
CA LYS A 75 -5.56 9.29 -20.77
C LYS A 75 -5.28 8.34 -21.94
N LYS A 76 -4.88 8.88 -23.09
CA LYS A 76 -4.58 8.11 -24.32
C LYS A 76 -3.15 8.29 -24.81
N VAL A 77 -2.51 9.35 -24.40
CA VAL A 77 -1.16 9.76 -24.81
C VAL A 77 -0.37 10.16 -23.59
N SER A 78 0.92 10.35 -23.73
CA SER A 78 1.75 11.00 -22.71
C SER A 78 1.21 12.39 -22.37
N VAL A 79 1.05 12.67 -21.10
CA VAL A 79 0.53 13.92 -20.53
C VAL A 79 1.20 14.15 -19.17
N ASN A 80 1.21 15.38 -18.68
CA ASN A 80 1.72 15.64 -17.33
C ASN A 80 0.96 14.88 -16.25
N ASP A 81 1.65 14.50 -15.17
CA ASP A 81 1.08 13.75 -14.07
C ASP A 81 -0.07 14.52 -13.39
N LEU A 82 -1.08 13.81 -12.93
CA LEU A 82 -2.08 14.37 -12.03
C LEU A 82 -1.61 14.27 -10.59
N ILE A 83 -1.91 15.30 -9.80
CA ILE A 83 -1.78 15.25 -8.34
C ILE A 83 -3.05 15.74 -7.67
N THR A 84 -3.34 15.22 -6.47
CA THR A 84 -4.43 15.76 -5.67
C THR A 84 -4.12 17.17 -5.17
N LYS A 85 -5.16 18.00 -5.04
CA LYS A 85 -5.03 19.33 -4.40
C LYS A 85 -4.80 19.23 -2.90
N ASN A 86 -5.36 18.18 -2.27
CA ASN A 86 -5.18 17.88 -0.87
C ASN A 86 -4.03 16.93 -0.65
N GLU A 87 -3.39 17.03 0.52
CA GLU A 87 -2.38 16.10 0.99
C GLU A 87 -2.98 15.11 1.98
N TYR A 88 -2.43 13.90 2.01
CA TYR A 88 -2.86 12.79 2.87
C TYR A 88 -1.67 12.23 3.65
N GLY A 89 -1.85 12.01 4.95
CA GLY A 89 -0.88 11.37 5.83
C GLY A 89 -1.20 9.88 5.99
N ASP A 90 -2.08 9.58 6.95
CA ASP A 90 -2.60 8.23 7.15
C ASP A 90 -3.90 8.09 6.37
N PHE A 91 -3.92 7.12 5.46
CA PHE A 91 -5.04 6.96 4.53
C PHE A 91 -5.19 5.51 4.04
N GLU A 92 -6.35 5.23 3.51
CA GLU A 92 -6.62 4.09 2.65
C GLU A 92 -7.12 4.62 1.30
N LEU A 93 -6.47 4.20 0.21
CA LEU A 93 -6.79 4.57 -1.17
C LEU A 93 -7.17 3.31 -1.93
N GLU A 94 -8.31 3.30 -2.59
CA GLU A 94 -8.77 2.21 -3.45
C GLU A 94 -9.06 2.72 -4.85
N TRP A 95 -8.77 1.91 -5.87
CA TRP A 95 -9.11 2.19 -7.26
C TRP A 95 -9.17 0.91 -8.08
N GLU A 96 -9.79 1.00 -9.26
CA GLU A 96 -9.69 0.00 -10.31
C GLU A 96 -8.98 0.63 -11.52
N TRP A 97 -8.16 -0.16 -12.20
CA TRP A 97 -7.37 0.30 -13.33
C TRP A 97 -7.27 -0.74 -14.45
N LYS A 98 -7.04 -0.25 -15.66
CA LYS A 98 -6.89 -1.05 -16.86
C LYS A 98 -5.88 -0.41 -17.79
N LEU A 99 -4.97 -1.25 -18.33
CA LEU A 99 -3.96 -0.88 -19.30
C LEU A 99 -4.08 -1.70 -20.58
N PRO A 100 -3.65 -1.19 -21.74
CA PRO A 100 -3.49 -1.96 -22.97
C PRO A 100 -2.26 -2.88 -22.87
N PRO A 101 -2.06 -3.79 -23.87
CA PRO A 101 -0.82 -4.54 -23.97
C PRO A 101 0.43 -3.65 -23.95
N GLY A 102 1.41 -4.01 -23.11
CA GLY A 102 2.64 -3.24 -22.89
C GLY A 102 2.43 -1.93 -22.11
N GLY A 103 1.25 -1.70 -21.53
CA GLY A 103 0.93 -0.49 -20.78
C GLY A 103 1.71 -0.37 -19.47
N ASN A 104 2.10 0.87 -19.13
CA ASN A 104 2.84 1.24 -17.92
C ASN A 104 2.28 2.55 -17.35
N ALA A 105 2.08 2.61 -16.04
CA ALA A 105 1.68 3.78 -15.28
C ALA A 105 1.98 3.53 -13.79
N GLY A 106 1.75 4.55 -12.94
CA GLY A 106 1.94 4.46 -11.50
C GLY A 106 0.94 5.28 -10.70
N VAL A 107 0.78 4.93 -9.44
CA VAL A 107 0.11 5.76 -8.44
C VAL A 107 1.12 6.13 -7.36
N PHE A 108 1.39 7.42 -7.25
CA PHE A 108 2.31 7.99 -6.27
C PHE A 108 1.59 8.36 -4.99
N TYR A 109 2.30 8.31 -3.88
CA TYR A 109 1.74 8.73 -2.59
C TYR A 109 2.78 9.42 -1.72
N ARG A 110 2.31 10.32 -0.86
CA ARG A 110 3.14 11.14 0.03
C ARG A 110 4.25 11.87 -0.73
N GLY A 111 3.95 12.35 -1.94
CA GLY A 111 4.86 13.17 -2.74
C GLY A 111 4.67 14.66 -2.51
N ASP A 112 5.60 15.45 -3.02
CA ASP A 112 5.52 16.91 -3.09
C ASP A 112 6.06 17.45 -4.42
N GLU A 113 5.96 18.77 -4.63
CA GLU A 113 6.41 19.45 -5.84
C GLU A 113 7.81 20.10 -5.69
N SER A 114 8.57 19.69 -4.71
CA SER A 114 9.91 20.24 -4.45
C SER A 114 10.99 19.75 -5.43
N ALA A 115 10.67 18.77 -6.26
CA ALA A 115 11.53 18.21 -7.30
C ALA A 115 10.91 18.40 -8.70
N ASP A 116 11.65 18.10 -9.77
CA ASP A 116 11.15 18.29 -11.16
C ASP A 116 10.15 17.21 -11.56
N LYS A 117 10.20 16.06 -10.91
CA LYS A 117 9.29 14.93 -11.12
C LYS A 117 8.77 14.42 -9.78
N ILE A 118 7.51 14.01 -9.73
CA ILE A 118 6.89 13.49 -8.51
C ILE A 118 7.62 12.25 -7.99
N TYR A 119 8.06 11.35 -8.86
CA TYR A 119 8.77 10.11 -8.50
C TYR A 119 10.19 10.34 -7.93
N TRP A 120 10.66 11.60 -7.83
CA TRP A 120 11.87 11.95 -7.09
C TRP A 120 11.59 12.21 -5.60
N THR A 121 10.32 12.31 -5.23
CA THR A 121 9.90 12.52 -3.84
C THR A 121 8.99 11.42 -3.31
N ALA A 122 8.17 10.84 -4.16
CA ALA A 122 7.09 9.92 -3.82
C ALA A 122 7.42 8.45 -4.12
N PRO A 123 7.13 7.51 -3.20
CA PRO A 123 6.99 6.09 -3.54
C PRO A 123 5.91 5.86 -4.59
N GLU A 124 6.06 4.79 -5.35
CA GLU A 124 5.19 4.46 -6.48
C GLU A 124 4.59 3.07 -6.35
N TYR A 125 3.27 2.98 -6.38
CA TYR A 125 2.55 1.74 -6.64
C TYR A 125 2.50 1.50 -8.15
N GLN A 126 3.19 0.45 -8.63
CA GLN A 126 3.32 0.18 -10.07
C GLN A 126 2.02 -0.36 -10.68
N LEU A 127 1.60 0.20 -11.81
CA LEU A 127 0.55 -0.28 -12.69
C LEU A 127 1.20 -0.76 -13.99
N LEU A 128 1.15 -2.08 -14.28
CA LEU A 128 1.90 -2.64 -15.39
C LEU A 128 1.15 -3.81 -16.05
N ASP A 129 1.28 -3.93 -17.36
CA ASP A 129 1.08 -5.20 -18.06
C ASP A 129 2.37 -6.04 -17.92
N ASP A 130 2.45 -6.87 -16.89
CA ASP A 130 3.63 -7.68 -16.58
C ASP A 130 4.06 -8.59 -17.74
N ALA A 131 3.13 -8.98 -18.59
CA ALA A 131 3.41 -9.90 -19.72
C ALA A 131 3.97 -9.19 -20.96
N GLY A 132 3.56 -7.93 -21.17
CA GLY A 132 3.87 -7.17 -22.37
C GLY A 132 4.94 -6.11 -22.22
N HIS A 133 5.33 -5.73 -20.99
CA HIS A 133 6.30 -4.67 -20.71
C HIS A 133 7.63 -5.23 -20.17
N GLU A 134 8.75 -4.55 -20.51
CA GLU A 134 10.10 -4.92 -20.03
C GLU A 134 10.21 -5.00 -18.51
N ASP A 135 9.61 -4.04 -17.81
CA ASP A 135 9.61 -3.97 -16.34
C ASP A 135 8.95 -5.19 -15.69
N GLY A 136 8.06 -5.90 -16.37
CA GLY A 136 7.43 -7.12 -15.90
C GLY A 136 8.36 -8.32 -15.75
N LYS A 137 9.57 -8.25 -16.31
CA LYS A 137 10.62 -9.26 -16.15
C LYS A 137 11.22 -9.28 -14.74
N SER A 138 11.07 -8.20 -13.98
CA SER A 138 11.54 -8.07 -12.60
C SER A 138 10.38 -7.93 -11.63
N ARG A 139 10.40 -8.69 -10.55
CA ARG A 139 9.38 -8.53 -9.49
C ARG A 139 9.47 -7.19 -8.76
N LEU A 140 10.63 -6.53 -8.79
CA LEU A 140 10.82 -5.19 -8.21
C LEU A 140 10.13 -4.07 -8.99
N THR A 141 9.78 -4.33 -10.26
CA THR A 141 9.16 -3.33 -11.15
C THR A 141 7.84 -3.80 -11.76
N SER A 142 7.32 -4.96 -11.30
CA SER A 142 6.05 -5.52 -11.75
C SER A 142 4.85 -4.86 -11.07
N ALA A 143 3.65 -5.12 -11.59
CA ALA A 143 2.40 -4.59 -11.07
C ALA A 143 2.25 -4.84 -9.55
N GLY A 144 1.88 -3.80 -8.82
CA GLY A 144 1.68 -3.82 -7.36
C GLY A 144 2.95 -3.65 -6.53
N SER A 145 4.17 -3.66 -7.13
CA SER A 145 5.42 -3.38 -6.41
C SER A 145 5.43 -1.96 -5.84
N ASP A 146 6.19 -1.73 -4.75
CA ASP A 146 6.78 -0.43 -4.49
C ASP A 146 7.99 -0.32 -5.40
N TYR A 147 7.82 0.41 -6.50
CA TYR A 147 8.70 0.37 -7.67
C TYR A 147 10.17 0.47 -7.31
N ALA A 148 10.93 -0.53 -7.74
CA ALA A 148 12.37 -0.68 -7.53
C ALA A 148 12.83 -0.83 -6.05
N LEU A 149 11.92 -0.94 -5.07
CA LEU A 149 12.25 -1.16 -3.65
C LEU A 149 11.71 -2.50 -3.13
N TYR A 150 10.40 -2.74 -3.25
CA TYR A 150 9.77 -3.96 -2.73
C TYR A 150 9.06 -4.73 -3.84
N PRO A 151 9.41 -6.01 -4.03
CA PRO A 151 8.87 -6.80 -5.12
C PRO A 151 7.41 -7.19 -4.86
N SER A 152 6.61 -7.24 -5.92
CA SER A 152 5.29 -7.85 -5.93
C SER A 152 5.39 -9.31 -6.40
N PRO A 153 4.75 -10.29 -5.72
CA PRO A 153 4.73 -11.66 -6.18
C PRO A 153 3.99 -11.81 -7.51
N ALA A 154 4.35 -12.84 -8.28
CA ALA A 154 3.70 -13.12 -9.57
C ALA A 154 2.27 -13.63 -9.41
N GLY A 155 1.47 -13.49 -10.47
CA GLY A 155 0.16 -14.16 -10.59
C GLY A 155 -1.02 -13.36 -10.00
N HIS A 156 -0.81 -12.14 -9.54
CA HIS A 156 -1.90 -11.31 -8.98
C HIS A 156 -2.45 -10.31 -9.98
N VAL A 157 -1.70 -9.86 -10.99
CA VAL A 157 -2.18 -8.97 -12.04
C VAL A 157 -2.98 -9.75 -13.09
N LYS A 158 -4.09 -9.18 -13.56
CA LYS A 158 -4.87 -9.69 -14.68
C LYS A 158 -4.24 -9.27 -16.01
N ARG A 159 -4.72 -9.89 -17.10
CA ARG A 159 -4.22 -9.61 -18.46
C ARG A 159 -4.51 -8.16 -18.87
N ALA A 160 -3.70 -7.64 -19.78
CA ALA A 160 -3.97 -6.37 -20.43
C ALA A 160 -5.40 -6.30 -20.98
N GLY A 161 -6.06 -5.17 -20.81
CA GLY A 161 -7.48 -4.95 -21.17
C GLY A 161 -8.48 -5.35 -20.08
N GLU A 162 -8.07 -6.06 -19.02
CA GLU A 162 -8.95 -6.40 -17.90
C GLU A 162 -8.80 -5.40 -16.74
N TRP A 163 -9.87 -5.21 -15.98
CA TRP A 163 -9.89 -4.35 -14.80
C TRP A 163 -9.21 -5.04 -13.61
N ASN A 164 -8.16 -4.43 -13.08
CA ASN A 164 -7.53 -4.78 -11.81
C ASN A 164 -8.07 -3.89 -10.69
N SER A 165 -8.15 -4.40 -9.48
CA SER A 165 -8.42 -3.62 -8.27
C SER A 165 -7.15 -3.47 -7.45
N SER A 166 -6.89 -2.27 -6.96
CA SER A 166 -5.74 -1.97 -6.12
C SER A 166 -6.13 -1.18 -4.89
N ARG A 167 -5.30 -1.31 -3.85
CA ARG A 167 -5.45 -0.58 -2.60
C ARG A 167 -4.09 -0.28 -2.00
N ILE A 168 -3.92 0.93 -1.48
CA ILE A 168 -2.81 1.31 -0.60
C ILE A 168 -3.39 1.57 0.79
N VAL A 169 -2.76 1.02 1.82
CA VAL A 169 -2.97 1.40 3.21
C VAL A 169 -1.68 2.03 3.72
N ALA A 170 -1.76 3.28 4.17
CA ALA A 170 -0.65 3.99 4.79
C ALA A 170 -1.05 4.42 6.21
N ARG A 171 -0.30 3.93 7.21
CA ARG A 171 -0.56 4.26 8.63
C ARG A 171 0.78 4.48 9.34
N GLY A 172 1.07 5.74 9.69
CA GLY A 172 2.41 6.10 10.13
C GLY A 172 3.46 5.64 9.11
N PRO A 173 4.51 4.95 9.52
CA PRO A 173 5.50 4.38 8.60
C PRO A 173 5.03 3.10 7.89
N HIS A 174 3.97 2.44 8.36
CA HIS A 174 3.48 1.17 7.83
C HIS A 174 2.73 1.35 6.51
N ILE A 175 3.18 0.68 5.47
CA ILE A 175 2.61 0.74 4.11
C ILE A 175 2.26 -0.66 3.63
N GLU A 176 1.07 -0.80 3.06
CA GLU A 176 0.64 -2.03 2.38
C GLU A 176 0.19 -1.72 0.95
N HIS A 177 0.58 -2.57 -0.01
CA HIS A 177 -0.02 -2.62 -1.34
C HIS A 177 -0.85 -3.89 -1.49
N TRP A 178 -2.04 -3.73 -2.06
CA TRP A 178 -2.97 -4.80 -2.35
C TRP A 178 -3.32 -4.82 -3.83
N LEU A 179 -3.31 -5.99 -4.45
CA LEU A 179 -3.65 -6.19 -5.85
C LEU A 179 -4.63 -7.36 -5.99
N ASN A 180 -5.81 -7.09 -6.56
CA ASN A 180 -6.88 -8.08 -6.77
C ASN A 180 -7.23 -8.90 -5.51
N GLY A 181 -7.27 -8.23 -4.35
CA GLY A 181 -7.63 -8.82 -3.06
C GLY A 181 -6.48 -9.46 -2.29
N ALA A 182 -5.28 -9.56 -2.85
CA ALA A 182 -4.09 -10.06 -2.18
C ALA A 182 -3.19 -8.91 -1.70
N LYS A 183 -2.64 -8.99 -0.47
CA LYS A 183 -1.56 -8.11 -0.03
C LYS A 183 -0.27 -8.58 -0.71
N VAL A 184 0.29 -7.73 -1.58
CA VAL A 184 1.44 -8.04 -2.42
C VAL A 184 2.74 -7.39 -1.94
N VAL A 185 2.64 -6.28 -1.21
CA VAL A 185 3.77 -5.58 -0.60
C VAL A 185 3.38 -5.12 0.80
N GLU A 186 4.35 -5.17 1.72
CA GLU A 186 4.22 -4.63 3.07
C GLU A 186 5.60 -4.18 3.55
N TYR A 187 5.70 -2.97 4.10
CA TYR A 187 6.96 -2.43 4.60
C TYR A 187 6.78 -1.28 5.59
N GLU A 188 7.86 -0.94 6.29
CA GLU A 188 7.95 0.23 7.16
C GLU A 188 8.81 1.29 6.48
N GLN A 189 8.20 2.36 6.00
CA GLN A 189 8.86 3.51 5.36
C GLN A 189 9.86 4.14 6.34
N GLY A 190 11.11 4.35 5.88
CA GLY A 190 12.17 4.93 6.72
C GLY A 190 12.84 3.95 7.68
N SER A 191 12.46 2.67 7.69
CA SER A 191 13.16 1.62 8.45
C SER A 191 14.58 1.38 7.92
N PRO A 192 15.46 0.71 8.69
CA PRO A 192 16.80 0.33 8.21
C PRO A 192 16.75 -0.52 6.94
N ASP A 193 15.75 -1.44 6.79
CA ASP A 193 15.54 -2.25 5.58
C ASP A 193 15.16 -1.36 4.40
N TRP A 194 14.19 -0.45 4.59
CA TRP A 194 13.78 0.50 3.56
C TRP A 194 14.96 1.39 3.10
N ALA A 195 15.74 1.90 4.05
CA ALA A 195 16.90 2.74 3.75
C ALA A 195 17.98 1.98 2.96
N ALA A 196 18.22 0.70 3.29
CA ALA A 196 19.13 -0.14 2.54
C ALA A 196 18.65 -0.39 1.11
N LYS A 197 17.36 -0.66 0.90
CA LYS A 197 16.74 -0.85 -0.42
C LYS A 197 16.79 0.44 -1.25
N LYS A 198 16.43 1.59 -0.67
CA LYS A 198 16.58 2.90 -1.32
C LYS A 198 18.01 3.13 -1.79
N LYS A 199 18.99 2.89 -0.92
CA LYS A 199 20.41 3.03 -1.23
C LYS A 199 20.87 2.14 -2.39
N ALA A 200 20.29 0.94 -2.51
CA ALA A 200 20.60 -0.02 -3.58
C ALA A 200 19.82 0.25 -4.89
N SER A 201 18.87 1.16 -4.88
CA SER A 201 18.00 1.48 -6.02
C SER A 201 18.45 2.75 -6.77
N LYS A 202 17.77 3.02 -7.91
CA LYS A 202 17.91 4.30 -8.64
C LYS A 202 17.54 5.54 -7.81
N PHE A 203 16.84 5.35 -6.69
CA PHE A 203 16.38 6.44 -5.82
C PHE A 203 17.41 6.89 -4.79
N ASN A 204 18.60 6.28 -4.76
CA ASN A 204 19.71 6.70 -3.90
C ASN A 204 20.06 8.19 -4.09
N ASP A 205 20.00 8.67 -5.33
CA ASP A 205 20.38 10.02 -5.71
C ASP A 205 19.29 11.07 -5.45
N TYR A 206 18.11 10.65 -4.96
CA TYR A 206 17.00 11.53 -4.63
C TYR A 206 16.81 11.63 -3.11
N PRO A 207 17.41 12.64 -2.44
CA PRO A 207 17.43 12.71 -0.97
C PRO A 207 16.03 12.83 -0.36
N LYS A 208 15.07 13.43 -1.10
CA LYS A 208 13.69 13.60 -0.65
C LYS A 208 12.77 12.41 -0.91
N TYR A 209 13.22 11.41 -1.67
CA TYR A 209 12.41 10.24 -1.99
C TYR A 209 11.96 9.50 -0.74
N GLY A 210 10.63 9.38 -0.56
CA GLY A 210 10.01 8.65 0.53
C GLY A 210 10.31 9.21 1.93
N THR A 211 10.60 10.51 2.07
CA THR A 211 10.88 11.12 3.38
C THR A 211 9.65 11.75 4.04
N LEU A 212 8.58 11.93 3.29
CA LEU A 212 7.37 12.59 3.77
C LEU A 212 6.42 11.58 4.43
N SER A 213 5.87 11.96 5.57
CA SER A 213 4.75 11.24 6.23
C SER A 213 3.38 11.70 5.73
N ARG A 214 3.32 12.82 4.98
CA ARG A 214 2.12 13.43 4.42
C ARG A 214 2.49 14.11 3.10
N GLY A 215 1.63 13.98 2.09
CA GLY A 215 1.83 14.59 0.78
C GLY A 215 0.68 14.28 -0.17
N VAL A 216 0.84 14.65 -1.42
CA VAL A 216 -0.16 14.42 -2.46
C VAL A 216 -0.22 12.97 -2.91
N ILE A 217 -1.37 12.55 -3.44
CA ILE A 217 -1.52 11.37 -4.28
C ILE A 217 -1.30 11.80 -5.72
N GLY A 218 -0.54 11.01 -6.48
CA GLY A 218 -0.31 11.27 -7.91
C GLY A 218 -0.74 10.11 -8.79
N ILE A 219 -1.06 10.41 -10.04
CA ILE A 219 -1.27 9.43 -11.11
C ILE A 219 -0.31 9.75 -12.23
N GLN A 220 0.53 8.78 -12.58
CA GLN A 220 1.52 8.95 -13.63
C GLN A 220 0.87 9.11 -15.00
N GLY A 221 1.26 10.17 -15.69
CA GLY A 221 0.76 10.52 -17.03
C GLY A 221 1.80 10.45 -18.11
N ASP A 222 3.08 10.53 -17.78
CA ASP A 222 4.17 10.79 -18.72
C ASP A 222 4.58 9.56 -19.58
N HIS A 223 4.06 8.38 -19.31
CA HIS A 223 4.19 7.23 -20.21
C HIS A 223 3.25 7.30 -21.40
N GLU A 224 3.69 6.81 -22.55
CA GLU A 224 2.83 6.65 -23.72
C GLU A 224 1.75 5.58 -23.50
N GLY A 225 0.66 5.69 -24.26
CA GLY A 225 -0.44 4.74 -24.25
C GLY A 225 -1.57 5.07 -23.28
N GLU A 226 -2.57 4.22 -23.34
CA GLU A 226 -3.82 4.41 -22.61
C GLU A 226 -3.70 3.98 -21.15
N LEU A 227 -4.38 4.72 -20.27
CA LEU A 227 -4.69 4.32 -18.90
C LEU A 227 -6.16 4.64 -18.65
N SER A 228 -6.87 3.68 -18.06
CA SER A 228 -8.22 3.92 -17.53
C SER A 228 -8.25 3.63 -16.03
N ILE A 229 -8.80 4.55 -15.25
CA ILE A 229 -9.01 4.41 -13.79
C ILE A 229 -10.47 4.67 -13.47
N ARG A 230 -11.06 3.88 -12.58
CA ARG A 230 -12.41 4.09 -12.07
C ARG A 230 -12.51 3.80 -10.58
N ARG A 231 -13.61 4.24 -9.95
CA ARG A 231 -13.91 3.99 -8.53
C ARG A 231 -12.78 4.39 -7.59
N MET A 232 -11.99 5.40 -7.97
CA MET A 232 -10.90 5.87 -7.12
C MET A 232 -11.47 6.66 -5.95
N ARG A 233 -11.21 6.18 -4.75
CA ARG A 233 -11.69 6.80 -3.50
C ARG A 233 -10.65 6.69 -2.40
N ILE A 234 -10.66 7.67 -1.51
CA ILE A 234 -9.72 7.75 -0.39
C ILE A 234 -10.50 7.98 0.91
N ARG A 235 -9.98 7.47 2.01
CA ARG A 235 -10.39 7.85 3.37
C ARG A 235 -9.18 8.08 4.24
N THR A 236 -9.27 9.02 5.17
CA THR A 236 -8.25 9.22 6.20
C THR A 236 -8.38 8.16 7.28
N LEU A 237 -7.25 7.73 7.80
CA LEU A 237 -7.15 6.82 8.93
C LEU A 237 -6.80 7.62 10.20
N PRO A 238 -7.22 7.14 11.39
CA PRO A 238 -6.88 7.75 12.68
C PRO A 238 -5.43 7.46 13.06
#